data_001d9c2fac60d739c4c810b264a3096f
#
_entry.id   001d9c2fac60d739c4c810b264a3096f
#
_cell.length_a   1.000
_cell.length_b   1.000
_cell.length_c   1.000
_cell.angle_alpha   90.00
_cell.angle_beta   90.00
_cell.angle_gamma   90.00
#
_symmetry.space_group_name_H-M   'P 1'
#
loop_
_entity.id
_entity.type
_entity.pdbx_description
1 polymer ?
#
loop_
_entity_poly.entity_id
_entity_poly.type
_entity_poly.pdbx_seq_one_letter_code
_entity_poly.pdbx_strand_id
1 'polypeptide(L)'
;MSPHNFPAPEETDMRAALTQALEAWLLQSGLTQTAAAALLGTTQARVSEIKHGKTAQFSLDLLVRLAARAGMHPRLTFSPSR
;
A
#
# COMPACT_ATOMS: atom_id res chain seq x y z
N MET A 1 -1.30 25.17 17.56
CA MET A 1 -0.31 24.70 16.71
C MET A 1 -0.67 23.30 16.22
N SER A 2 -0.49 23.05 15.04
CA SER A 2 -0.96 21.79 14.56
C SER A 2 0.21 20.86 14.26
N PRO A 3 0.02 19.57 14.48
CA PRO A 3 1.09 18.62 14.28
C PRO A 3 1.22 18.27 12.80
N HIS A 4 1.75 19.19 12.04
CA HIS A 4 1.82 19.00 10.58
C HIS A 4 2.62 17.80 10.17
N ASN A 5 3.51 17.33 11.04
CA ASN A 5 4.40 16.24 10.67
C ASN A 5 3.81 14.86 10.96
N PHE A 6 2.59 14.82 11.49
CA PHE A 6 1.96 13.54 11.83
C PHE A 6 0.82 13.28 10.87
N PRO A 7 0.74 12.08 10.32
CA PRO A 7 -0.41 11.76 9.46
C PRO A 7 -1.70 11.75 10.28
N ALA A 8 -2.79 12.06 9.63
CA ALA A 8 -4.10 11.90 10.26
C ALA A 8 -4.33 10.43 10.61
N PRO A 9 -5.08 10.15 11.66
CA PRO A 9 -5.38 8.75 11.99
C PRO A 9 -6.00 7.99 10.83
N GLU A 10 -6.86 8.65 10.06
CA GLU A 10 -7.46 8.02 8.90
C GLU A 10 -6.43 7.63 7.86
N GLU A 11 -5.44 8.49 7.65
CA GLU A 11 -4.38 8.19 6.70
C GLU A 11 -3.54 7.01 7.19
N THR A 12 -3.23 6.98 8.48
CA THR A 12 -2.48 5.88 9.07
C THR A 12 -3.23 4.57 8.89
N ASP A 13 -4.54 4.58 9.13
CA ASP A 13 -5.35 3.38 8.97
C ASP A 13 -5.39 2.93 7.52
N MET A 14 -5.50 3.87 6.59
CA MET A 14 -5.51 3.54 5.17
C MET A 14 -4.18 2.94 4.73
N ARG A 15 -3.08 3.50 5.21
CA ARG A 15 -1.76 2.97 4.89
C ARG A 15 -1.62 1.54 5.39
N ALA A 16 -2.05 1.30 6.62
CA ALA A 16 -1.97 -0.04 7.19
C ALA A 16 -2.81 -1.04 6.41
N ALA A 17 -4.02 -0.64 6.05
CA ALA A 17 -4.90 -1.52 5.30
C ALA A 17 -4.34 -1.85 3.93
N LEU A 18 -3.81 -0.85 3.22
CA LEU A 18 -3.24 -1.07 1.90
C LEU A 18 -1.98 -1.92 1.98
N THR A 19 -1.13 -1.67 2.96
CA THR A 19 0.09 -2.45 3.13
C THR A 19 -0.25 -3.90 3.41
N GLN A 20 -1.19 -4.15 4.31
CA GLN A 20 -1.59 -5.52 4.63
C GLN A 20 -2.21 -6.23 3.44
N ALA A 21 -3.02 -5.51 2.68
CA ALA A 21 -3.64 -6.09 1.48
C ALA A 21 -2.58 -6.46 0.44
N LEU A 22 -1.59 -5.59 0.26
CA LEU A 22 -0.51 -5.86 -0.68
C LEU A 22 0.35 -7.03 -0.22
N GLU A 23 0.65 -7.10 1.07
CA GLU A 23 1.40 -8.23 1.61
C GLU A 23 0.66 -9.55 1.39
N ALA A 24 -0.63 -9.55 1.68
CA ALA A 24 -1.45 -10.76 1.50
C ALA A 24 -1.53 -11.14 0.03
N TRP A 25 -1.71 -10.15 -0.84
CA TRP A 25 -1.75 -10.42 -2.28
C TRP A 25 -0.45 -11.04 -2.76
N LEU A 26 0.67 -10.48 -2.33
CA LEU A 26 1.97 -10.95 -2.74
C LEU A 26 2.19 -12.40 -2.29
N LEU A 27 1.83 -12.70 -1.06
CA LEU A 27 1.96 -14.04 -0.52
C LEU A 27 1.07 -15.04 -1.27
N GLN A 28 -0.17 -14.65 -1.54
CA GLN A 28 -1.13 -15.54 -2.17
C GLN A 28 -0.89 -15.71 -3.66
N SER A 29 -0.23 -14.74 -4.29
CA SER A 29 -0.02 -14.77 -5.73
C SER A 29 0.92 -15.89 -6.17
N GLY A 30 1.84 -16.27 -5.30
CA GLY A 30 2.87 -17.23 -5.66
C GLY A 30 3.87 -16.71 -6.67
N LEU A 31 3.84 -15.42 -6.96
CA LEU A 31 4.75 -14.83 -7.93
C LEU A 31 6.14 -14.62 -7.32
N THR A 32 7.15 -14.73 -8.19
CA THR A 32 8.49 -14.29 -7.80
C THR A 32 8.49 -12.78 -7.62
N GLN A 33 9.51 -12.27 -6.93
CA GLN A 33 9.62 -10.81 -6.77
C GLN A 33 9.76 -10.12 -8.12
N THR A 34 10.48 -10.74 -9.05
CA THR A 34 10.62 -10.17 -10.40
C THR A 34 9.27 -10.09 -11.10
N ALA A 35 8.50 -11.17 -11.07
CA ALA A 35 7.21 -11.19 -11.73
C ALA A 35 6.23 -10.22 -11.06
N ALA A 36 6.24 -10.19 -9.74
CA ALA A 36 5.37 -9.26 -9.01
C ALA A 36 5.74 -7.81 -9.33
N ALA A 37 7.03 -7.50 -9.40
CA ALA A 37 7.47 -6.16 -9.74
C ALA A 37 6.98 -5.75 -11.12
N ALA A 38 7.07 -6.66 -12.09
CA ALA A 38 6.60 -6.37 -13.44
C ALA A 38 5.09 -6.11 -13.46
N LEU A 39 4.34 -6.93 -12.76
CA LEU A 39 2.89 -6.79 -12.72
C LEU A 39 2.48 -5.49 -12.03
N LEU A 40 3.14 -5.16 -10.93
CA LEU A 40 2.83 -3.96 -10.17
C LEU A 40 3.41 -2.70 -10.80
N GLY A 41 4.29 -2.84 -11.80
CA GLY A 41 4.92 -1.70 -12.41
C GLY A 41 5.90 -0.99 -11.47
N THR A 42 6.62 -1.75 -10.67
CA THR A 42 7.54 -1.19 -9.70
C THR A 42 8.85 -1.98 -9.73
N THR A 43 9.71 -1.74 -8.76
CA THR A 43 11.03 -2.38 -8.68
C THR A 43 10.98 -3.59 -7.78
N GLN A 44 11.94 -4.50 -7.97
CA GLN A 44 12.07 -5.64 -7.06
C GLN A 44 12.35 -5.19 -5.63
N ALA A 45 13.11 -4.10 -5.49
CA ALA A 45 13.39 -3.58 -4.16
C ALA A 45 12.12 -3.21 -3.43
N ARG A 46 11.17 -2.58 -4.14
CA ARG A 46 9.89 -2.24 -3.52
C ARG A 46 9.06 -3.45 -3.20
N VAL A 47 9.07 -4.45 -4.07
CA VAL A 47 8.37 -5.70 -3.78
C VAL A 47 8.95 -6.35 -2.53
N SER A 48 10.28 -6.36 -2.42
CA SER A 48 10.93 -6.90 -1.23
C SER A 48 10.52 -6.13 0.02
N GLU A 49 10.43 -4.81 -0.08
CA GLU A 49 10.00 -3.98 1.06
C GLU A 49 8.57 -4.31 1.47
N ILE A 50 7.69 -4.51 0.50
CA ILE A 50 6.32 -4.92 0.80
C ILE A 50 6.33 -6.26 1.54
N LYS A 51 7.10 -7.21 1.02
CA LYS A 51 7.15 -8.55 1.61
C LYS A 51 7.59 -8.51 3.06
N HIS A 52 8.47 -7.57 3.41
CA HIS A 52 9.02 -7.48 4.76
C HIS A 52 8.32 -6.42 5.61
N GLY A 53 7.23 -5.87 5.13
CA GLY A 53 6.47 -4.88 5.86
C GLY A 53 7.16 -3.54 6.00
N LYS A 54 8.12 -3.25 5.13
CA LYS A 54 8.90 -2.02 5.20
C LYS A 54 8.39 -0.98 4.23
N THR A 55 7.16 -0.54 4.45
CA THR A 55 6.49 0.38 3.55
C THR A 55 6.35 1.78 4.13
N ALA A 56 7.08 2.08 5.20
CA ALA A 56 6.94 3.37 5.88
C ALA A 56 7.25 4.54 4.96
N GLN A 57 8.14 4.36 3.98
CA GLN A 57 8.52 5.42 3.07
C GLN A 57 7.68 5.47 1.80
N PHE A 58 6.76 4.53 1.64
CA PHE A 58 5.86 4.58 0.49
C PHE A 58 4.82 5.66 0.74
N SER A 59 4.58 6.49 -0.28
CA SER A 59 3.49 7.46 -0.17
C SER A 59 2.17 6.72 -0.24
N LEU A 60 1.14 7.34 0.30
CA LEU A 60 -0.20 6.77 0.19
C LEU A 60 -0.58 6.61 -1.28
N ASP A 61 -0.25 7.59 -2.09
CA ASP A 61 -0.51 7.53 -3.52
C ASP A 61 0.14 6.31 -4.17
N LEU A 62 1.37 6.02 -3.80
CA LEU A 62 2.05 4.84 -4.32
C LEU A 62 1.34 3.56 -3.89
N LEU A 63 0.95 3.48 -2.63
CA LEU A 63 0.25 2.30 -2.14
C LEU A 63 -1.06 2.08 -2.88
N VAL A 64 -1.80 3.15 -3.15
CA VAL A 64 -3.05 3.05 -3.90
C VAL A 64 -2.78 2.56 -5.31
N ARG A 65 -1.75 3.10 -5.95
CA ARG A 65 -1.42 2.68 -7.32
C ARG A 65 -1.00 1.23 -7.38
N LEU A 66 -0.19 0.78 -6.43
CA LEU A 66 0.23 -0.61 -6.40
C LEU A 66 -0.96 -1.53 -6.19
N ALA A 67 -1.87 -1.15 -5.29
CA ALA A 67 -3.07 -1.94 -5.05
C ALA A 67 -3.94 -2.03 -6.29
N ALA A 68 -4.08 -0.93 -7.00
CA ALA A 68 -4.85 -0.92 -8.24
C ALA A 68 -4.22 -1.85 -9.28
N ARG A 69 -2.90 -1.84 -9.39
CA ARG A 69 -2.20 -2.73 -10.32
C ARG A 69 -2.34 -4.19 -9.92
N ALA A 70 -2.49 -4.47 -8.65
CA ALA A 70 -2.71 -5.83 -8.18
C ALA A 70 -4.15 -6.32 -8.42
N GLY A 71 -4.99 -5.48 -9.02
CA GLY A 71 -6.37 -5.85 -9.26
C GLY A 71 -7.31 -5.52 -8.14
N MET A 72 -6.82 -4.84 -7.12
CA MET A 72 -7.70 -4.37 -6.07
C MET A 72 -8.38 -3.09 -6.52
N HIS A 73 -9.46 -2.75 -5.83
CA HIS A 73 -10.17 -1.53 -6.12
C HIS A 73 -10.25 -0.69 -4.86
N PRO A 74 -9.14 -0.03 -4.50
CA PRO A 74 -9.14 0.76 -3.27
C PRO A 74 -10.20 1.83 -3.33
N ARG A 75 -10.91 1.98 -2.25
CA ARG A 75 -11.96 2.97 -2.14
C ARG A 75 -11.75 3.82 -0.93
N LEU A 76 -12.01 5.08 -1.12
CA LEU A 76 -11.99 6.03 -0.04
C LEU A 76 -13.42 6.31 0.36
N THR A 77 -13.78 5.96 1.57
CA THR A 77 -15.13 6.17 2.05
C THR A 77 -15.10 7.24 3.12
N PHE A 78 -15.94 8.22 2.96
CA PHE A 78 -16.03 9.33 3.91
C PHE A 78 -17.27 9.19 4.74
N SER A 79 -17.08 9.28 6.04
CA SER A 79 -18.23 9.36 6.95
C SER A 79 -18.52 10.82 7.24
N PRO A 80 -19.78 11.20 7.26
CA PRO A 80 -20.10 12.56 7.66
C PRO A 80 -19.64 12.77 9.08
N SER A 81 -19.01 13.89 9.34
CA SER A 81 -18.52 14.11 10.67
C SER A 81 -19.51 14.82 11.52
N ARG A 82 -20.62 14.85 11.19
CA ARG A 82 -21.61 15.31 12.01
C ARG A 82 -21.73 16.66 12.20
#